data_e9b78b1f308389946836a8c4c719df86
#
_entry.id   e9b78b1f308389946836a8c4c719df86
#
_cell.length_a   1.000
_cell.length_b   1.000
_cell.length_c   1.000
_cell.angle_alpha   90.00
_cell.angle_beta   90.00
_cell.angle_gamma   90.00
#
_symmetry.space_group_name_H-M   'P 1'
#
loop_
_entity.id
_entity.type
_entity.pdbx_description
1 polymer ?
#
loop_
_entity_poly.entity_id
_entity_poly.type
_entity_poly.pdbx_seq_one_letter_code
_entity_poly.pdbx_strand_id
1 'polypeptide(L)'
;MEIAGRTAVVSGGASGIGRAICLALARKGARIVVADIDEAGGHETVRLVGEAGSQAVFQRCDVTRSEDLVAMLEAALSHFGSLDIVCNNAGIGERQDLFEDETREFERVVAVDLTAVIDATRLAVRAMRTRGGGVIINTASMGGLLPMPNNPVYAAAKAGVVNFTRSLAHLAETWNIRVNAICPSFTDTPLVRQAGEERMREVAQLVGGILQPEFVAEGVVELVEDDSRAGAIMRVTVRGGRDFAKELRPY
;
A
#
# COMPACT_ATOMS: atom_id res chain seq x y z
N MET A 1 -14.12 9.54 -4.57
CA MET A 1 -14.69 9.67 -3.20
C MET A 1 -14.15 10.92 -2.55
N GLU A 2 -14.99 11.73 -1.92
CA GLU A 2 -14.51 12.82 -1.05
C GLU A 2 -13.86 12.21 0.20
N ILE A 3 -12.65 12.70 0.56
CA ILE A 3 -11.86 12.13 1.65
C ILE A 3 -12.22 12.72 3.01
N ALA A 4 -12.70 13.97 3.05
CA ALA A 4 -13.03 14.66 4.30
C ALA A 4 -14.05 13.88 5.14
N GLY A 5 -13.73 13.67 6.43
CA GLY A 5 -14.56 12.92 7.37
C GLY A 5 -14.54 11.40 7.21
N ARG A 6 -13.82 10.85 6.23
CA ARG A 6 -13.67 9.40 6.02
C ARG A 6 -12.68 8.79 7.00
N THR A 7 -12.74 7.48 7.15
CA THR A 7 -11.80 6.71 7.96
C THR A 7 -10.92 5.84 7.06
N ALA A 8 -9.61 6.02 7.17
CA ALA A 8 -8.61 5.25 6.43
C ALA A 8 -7.79 4.35 7.35
N VAL A 9 -7.53 3.13 6.91
CA VAL A 9 -6.60 2.18 7.52
C VAL A 9 -5.40 2.03 6.61
N VAL A 10 -4.18 2.19 7.16
CA VAL A 10 -2.93 2.08 6.40
C VAL A 10 -2.00 1.08 7.07
N SER A 11 -1.73 -0.05 6.42
CA SER A 11 -0.73 -1.00 6.88
C SER A 11 0.68 -0.57 6.48
N GLY A 12 1.70 -0.87 7.31
CA GLY A 12 3.05 -0.33 7.11
C GLY A 12 3.11 1.19 7.33
N GLY A 13 2.24 1.71 8.21
CA GLY A 13 2.05 3.15 8.42
C GLY A 13 3.12 3.83 9.28
N ALA A 14 4.04 3.07 9.88
CA ALA A 14 5.06 3.60 10.78
C ALA A 14 6.18 4.39 10.06
N SER A 15 6.39 4.18 8.76
CA SER A 15 7.50 4.80 8.04
C SER A 15 7.25 4.93 6.52
N GLY A 16 8.17 5.57 5.82
CA GLY A 16 8.24 5.60 4.36
C GLY A 16 6.95 6.00 3.68
N ILE A 17 6.55 5.23 2.66
CA ILE A 17 5.33 5.48 1.86
C ILE A 17 4.08 5.43 2.75
N GLY A 18 3.99 4.46 3.68
CA GLY A 18 2.83 4.32 4.56
C GLY A 18 2.59 5.55 5.45
N ARG A 19 3.65 6.09 6.06
CA ARG A 19 3.57 7.35 6.82
C ARG A 19 3.14 8.51 5.93
N ALA A 20 3.72 8.61 4.74
CA ALA A 20 3.35 9.66 3.79
C ALA A 20 1.87 9.57 3.36
N ILE A 21 1.34 8.34 3.15
CA ILE A 21 -0.08 8.10 2.86
C ILE A 21 -0.94 8.56 4.04
N CYS A 22 -0.59 8.19 5.28
CA CYS A 22 -1.31 8.63 6.48
C CYS A 22 -1.42 10.15 6.53
N LEU A 23 -0.30 10.85 6.33
CA LEU A 23 -0.25 12.32 6.35
C LEU A 23 -1.01 12.96 5.19
N ALA A 24 -0.91 12.40 3.98
CA ALA A 24 -1.61 12.93 2.81
C ALA A 24 -3.14 12.82 2.96
N LEU A 25 -3.64 11.67 3.42
CA LEU A 25 -5.06 11.47 3.68
C LEU A 25 -5.55 12.32 4.88
N ALA A 26 -4.74 12.46 5.93
CA ALA A 26 -5.05 13.31 7.07
C ALA A 26 -5.21 14.78 6.69
N ARG A 27 -4.32 15.33 5.83
CA ARG A 27 -4.42 16.70 5.30
C ARG A 27 -5.69 16.92 4.46
N LYS A 28 -6.28 15.87 3.91
CA LYS A 28 -7.60 15.89 3.24
C LYS A 28 -8.76 15.69 4.21
N GLY A 29 -8.51 15.59 5.51
CA GLY A 29 -9.53 15.48 6.56
C GLY A 29 -9.97 14.05 6.88
N ALA A 30 -9.22 13.03 6.47
CA ALA A 30 -9.47 11.65 6.89
C ALA A 30 -8.99 11.39 8.32
N ARG A 31 -9.70 10.54 9.06
CA ARG A 31 -9.26 9.94 10.33
C ARG A 31 -8.46 8.68 10.02
N ILE A 32 -7.36 8.43 10.73
CA ILE A 32 -6.37 7.43 10.32
C ILE A 32 -6.21 6.33 11.38
N VAL A 33 -6.27 5.07 10.95
CA VAL A 33 -5.69 3.94 11.69
C VAL A 33 -4.33 3.65 11.11
N VAL A 34 -3.28 3.88 11.89
CA VAL A 34 -1.89 3.56 11.56
C VAL A 34 -1.62 2.14 12.02
N ALA A 35 -1.48 1.19 11.10
CA ALA A 35 -1.22 -0.21 11.42
C ALA A 35 0.22 -0.59 11.06
N ASP A 36 0.99 -1.12 12.03
CA ASP A 36 2.39 -1.53 11.84
C ASP A 36 2.85 -2.47 12.95
N ILE A 37 3.95 -3.19 12.73
CA ILE A 37 4.68 -3.92 13.77
C ILE A 37 5.60 -3.01 14.58
N ASP A 38 6.05 -1.88 14.01
CA ASP A 38 6.88 -0.87 14.67
C ASP A 38 6.02 0.10 15.48
N GLU A 39 5.92 -0.14 16.77
CA GLU A 39 5.12 0.67 17.69
C GLU A 39 5.65 2.10 17.80
N ALA A 40 6.97 2.28 17.90
CA ALA A 40 7.57 3.60 18.04
C ALA A 40 7.34 4.47 16.80
N GLY A 41 7.58 3.92 15.60
CA GLY A 41 7.31 4.59 14.34
C GLY A 41 5.82 4.84 14.12
N GLY A 42 4.95 3.91 14.56
CA GLY A 42 3.50 4.05 14.50
C GLY A 42 2.98 5.19 15.36
N HIS A 43 3.41 5.29 16.61
CA HIS A 43 3.06 6.40 17.51
C HIS A 43 3.59 7.75 17.02
N GLU A 44 4.77 7.78 16.42
CA GLU A 44 5.28 9.00 15.77
C GLU A 44 4.39 9.43 14.59
N THR A 45 3.91 8.48 13.77
CA THR A 45 2.96 8.80 12.69
C THR A 45 1.64 9.35 13.23
N VAL A 46 1.11 8.77 14.33
CA VAL A 46 -0.09 9.28 15.01
C VAL A 46 0.12 10.73 15.47
N ARG A 47 1.26 11.03 16.10
CA ARG A 47 1.62 12.38 16.55
C ARG A 47 1.64 13.37 15.37
N LEU A 48 2.28 12.99 14.26
CA LEU A 48 2.38 13.81 13.05
C LEU A 48 1.01 14.04 12.37
N VAL A 49 0.11 13.05 12.38
CA VAL A 49 -1.27 13.22 11.91
C VAL A 49 -2.02 14.21 12.78
N GLY A 50 -1.81 14.17 14.11
CA GLY A 50 -2.38 15.16 15.04
C GLY A 50 -1.91 16.60 14.73
N GLU A 51 -0.61 16.77 14.46
CA GLU A 51 -0.04 18.07 14.04
C GLU A 51 -0.58 18.56 12.70
N ALA A 52 -0.95 17.63 11.80
CA ALA A 52 -1.62 17.95 10.54
C ALA A 52 -3.11 18.30 10.70
N GLY A 53 -3.64 18.30 11.94
CA GLY A 53 -5.00 18.72 12.26
C GLY A 53 -6.06 17.62 12.12
N SER A 54 -5.65 16.33 12.07
CA SER A 54 -6.58 15.20 12.03
C SER A 54 -6.41 14.25 13.22
N GLN A 55 -7.24 13.22 13.26
CA GLN A 55 -7.24 12.21 14.31
C GLN A 55 -6.60 10.92 13.81
N ALA A 56 -5.78 10.28 14.64
CA ALA A 56 -5.26 8.97 14.35
C ALA A 56 -5.17 8.10 15.61
N VAL A 57 -5.22 6.79 15.38
CA VAL A 57 -4.91 5.77 16.39
C VAL A 57 -3.87 4.81 15.83
N PHE A 58 -3.04 4.27 16.70
CA PHE A 58 -2.11 3.21 16.35
C PHE A 58 -2.71 1.84 16.68
N GLN A 59 -2.56 0.90 15.76
CA GLN A 59 -2.90 -0.52 15.95
C GLN A 59 -1.68 -1.37 15.60
N ARG A 60 -1.11 -2.06 16.58
CA ARG A 60 -0.06 -3.06 16.28
C ARG A 60 -0.63 -4.12 15.36
N CYS A 61 0.08 -4.41 14.25
CA CYS A 61 -0.38 -5.34 13.23
C CYS A 61 0.82 -6.02 12.55
N ASP A 62 0.93 -7.33 12.74
CA ASP A 62 1.70 -8.19 11.85
C ASP A 62 0.77 -8.66 10.73
N VAL A 63 0.98 -8.16 9.51
CA VAL A 63 0.09 -8.43 8.37
C VAL A 63 0.06 -9.90 7.95
N THR A 64 1.00 -10.72 8.42
CA THR A 64 1.01 -12.17 8.16
C THR A 64 0.02 -12.93 9.04
N ARG A 65 -0.59 -12.26 10.03
CA ARG A 65 -1.54 -12.85 10.97
C ARG A 65 -2.94 -12.32 10.67
N SER A 66 -3.86 -13.22 10.31
CA SER A 66 -5.23 -12.84 9.94
C SER A 66 -5.98 -12.15 11.08
N GLU A 67 -5.71 -12.55 12.34
CA GLU A 67 -6.28 -11.91 13.53
C GLU A 67 -5.83 -10.44 13.68
N ASP A 68 -4.59 -10.11 13.36
CA ASP A 68 -4.10 -8.74 13.40
C ASP A 68 -4.71 -7.90 12.26
N LEU A 69 -4.92 -8.50 11.08
CA LEU A 69 -5.65 -7.85 9.98
C LEU A 69 -7.10 -7.55 10.35
N VAL A 70 -7.77 -8.46 11.05
CA VAL A 70 -9.12 -8.21 11.58
C VAL A 70 -9.08 -7.05 12.57
N ALA A 71 -8.15 -7.08 13.53
CA ALA A 71 -8.02 -6.04 14.57
C ALA A 71 -7.77 -4.65 13.98
N MET A 72 -6.94 -4.52 12.93
CA MET A 72 -6.69 -3.21 12.30
C MET A 72 -7.94 -2.64 11.60
N LEU A 73 -8.79 -3.48 11.01
CA LEU A 73 -10.04 -3.04 10.40
C LEU A 73 -11.11 -2.71 11.46
N GLU A 74 -11.18 -3.50 12.54
CA GLU A 74 -12.05 -3.25 13.67
C GLU A 74 -11.68 -1.97 14.42
N ALA A 75 -10.40 -1.61 14.49
CA ALA A 75 -9.96 -0.34 15.06
C ALA A 75 -10.60 0.86 14.37
N ALA A 76 -10.77 0.83 13.04
CA ALA A 76 -11.46 1.90 12.31
C ALA A 76 -12.93 2.01 12.73
N LEU A 77 -13.61 0.88 12.86
CA LEU A 77 -15.02 0.85 13.25
C LEU A 77 -15.23 1.26 14.71
N SER A 78 -14.38 0.78 15.61
CA SER A 78 -14.51 1.02 17.05
C SER A 78 -14.15 2.46 17.46
N HIS A 79 -13.09 3.04 16.84
CA HIS A 79 -12.64 4.38 17.19
C HIS A 79 -13.36 5.48 16.41
N PHE A 80 -13.72 5.21 15.14
CA PHE A 80 -14.21 6.23 14.22
C PHE A 80 -15.59 5.95 13.62
N GLY A 81 -16.14 4.74 13.84
CA GLY A 81 -17.49 4.37 13.40
C GLY A 81 -17.63 4.02 11.93
N SER A 82 -16.56 4.15 11.12
CA SER A 82 -16.60 3.81 9.68
C SER A 82 -15.29 3.16 9.20
N LEU A 83 -15.35 2.50 8.04
CA LEU A 83 -14.23 1.96 7.30
C LEU A 83 -14.45 2.29 5.82
N ASP A 84 -13.78 3.32 5.33
CA ASP A 84 -14.03 3.88 4.01
C ASP A 84 -12.87 3.63 3.04
N ILE A 85 -11.62 3.68 3.55
CA ILE A 85 -10.40 3.55 2.76
C ILE A 85 -9.47 2.53 3.42
N VAL A 86 -8.92 1.59 2.64
CA VAL A 86 -7.89 0.65 3.09
C VAL A 86 -6.69 0.75 2.17
N CYS A 87 -5.51 1.04 2.73
CA CYS A 87 -4.24 1.04 2.02
C CYS A 87 -3.40 -0.16 2.48
N ASN A 88 -3.36 -1.21 1.68
CA ASN A 88 -2.47 -2.34 1.87
C ASN A 88 -1.08 -1.96 1.40
N ASN A 89 -0.28 -1.38 2.30
CA ASN A 89 1.02 -0.81 1.95
C ASN A 89 2.21 -1.54 2.60
N ALA A 90 2.01 -2.28 3.68
CA ALA A 90 3.10 -3.06 4.29
C ALA A 90 3.80 -3.95 3.24
N GLY A 91 5.13 -4.00 3.30
CA GLY A 91 5.93 -4.78 2.37
C GLY A 91 7.38 -4.90 2.84
N ILE A 92 8.06 -5.94 2.37
CA ILE A 92 9.48 -6.21 2.62
C ILE A 92 10.20 -6.53 1.31
N GLY A 93 11.54 -6.47 1.32
CA GLY A 93 12.37 -6.91 0.21
C GLY A 93 13.03 -8.25 0.50
N GLU A 94 13.58 -8.88 -0.53
CA GLU A 94 14.51 -9.99 -0.39
C GLU A 94 15.86 -9.48 0.14
N ARG A 95 16.43 -10.19 1.08
CA ARG A 95 17.72 -9.85 1.70
C ARG A 95 18.84 -10.76 1.23
N GLN A 96 18.51 -11.92 0.70
CA GLN A 96 19.44 -12.95 0.23
C GLN A 96 19.14 -13.27 -1.24
N ASP A 97 20.15 -13.78 -1.94
CA ASP A 97 19.95 -14.37 -3.26
C ASP A 97 19.07 -15.60 -3.12
N LEU A 98 18.07 -15.76 -3.99
CA LEU A 98 17.11 -16.86 -3.94
C LEU A 98 17.76 -18.24 -3.95
N PHE A 99 18.85 -18.39 -4.69
CA PHE A 99 19.52 -19.70 -4.88
C PHE A 99 20.53 -20.01 -3.77
N GLU A 100 20.94 -19.01 -2.98
CA GLU A 100 21.80 -19.13 -1.82
C GLU A 100 21.02 -19.10 -0.49
N ASP A 101 19.69 -18.92 -0.54
CA ASP A 101 18.83 -18.83 0.63
C ASP A 101 18.52 -20.20 1.22
N GLU A 102 19.24 -20.57 2.28
CA GLU A 102 18.99 -21.79 3.07
C GLU A 102 17.85 -21.60 4.10
N THR A 103 17.41 -20.37 4.37
CA THR A 103 16.42 -20.04 5.41
C THR A 103 15.00 -20.02 4.90
N ARG A 104 14.78 -20.12 3.58
CA ARG A 104 13.48 -19.98 2.90
C ARG A 104 12.84 -18.62 3.16
N GLU A 105 13.64 -17.54 3.21
CA GLU A 105 13.16 -16.16 3.40
C GLU A 105 12.09 -15.77 2.36
N PHE A 106 12.16 -16.37 1.17
CA PHE A 106 11.17 -16.16 0.11
C PHE A 106 9.71 -16.41 0.57
N GLU A 107 9.49 -17.36 1.50
CA GLU A 107 8.14 -17.61 2.05
C GLU A 107 7.60 -16.39 2.80
N ARG A 108 8.48 -15.72 3.55
CA ARG A 108 8.11 -14.49 4.27
C ARG A 108 7.80 -13.35 3.31
N VAL A 109 8.59 -13.22 2.22
CA VAL A 109 8.31 -12.22 1.17
C VAL A 109 6.93 -12.46 0.56
N VAL A 110 6.61 -13.69 0.18
CA VAL A 110 5.29 -14.05 -0.36
C VAL A 110 4.18 -13.82 0.67
N ALA A 111 4.41 -14.18 1.93
CA ALA A 111 3.43 -14.00 3.00
C ALA A 111 3.07 -12.53 3.20
N VAL A 112 4.07 -11.63 3.26
CA VAL A 112 3.85 -10.19 3.48
C VAL A 112 3.37 -9.49 2.22
N ASP A 113 4.06 -9.68 1.08
CA ASP A 113 3.88 -8.85 -0.11
C ASP A 113 2.75 -9.32 -1.04
N LEU A 114 2.20 -10.53 -0.81
CA LEU A 114 1.08 -11.06 -1.59
C LEU A 114 -0.04 -11.63 -0.73
N THR A 115 0.23 -12.63 0.11
CA THR A 115 -0.81 -13.31 0.88
C THR A 115 -1.55 -12.36 1.82
N ALA A 116 -0.81 -11.52 2.54
CA ALA A 116 -1.38 -10.51 3.42
C ALA A 116 -2.25 -9.49 2.68
N VAL A 117 -1.83 -9.06 1.47
CA VAL A 117 -2.62 -8.14 0.64
C VAL A 117 -3.95 -8.79 0.21
N ILE A 118 -3.91 -10.07 -0.17
CA ILE A 118 -5.12 -10.83 -0.54
C ILE A 118 -6.04 -10.94 0.67
N ASP A 119 -5.52 -11.33 1.84
CA ASP A 119 -6.35 -11.54 3.03
C ASP A 119 -6.92 -10.21 3.56
N ALA A 120 -6.11 -9.16 3.66
CA ALA A 120 -6.57 -7.83 4.07
C ALA A 120 -7.65 -7.29 3.12
N THR A 121 -7.46 -7.43 1.80
CA THR A 121 -8.47 -7.04 0.80
C THR A 121 -9.77 -7.83 0.98
N ARG A 122 -9.68 -9.15 1.15
CA ARG A 122 -10.85 -10.03 1.39
C ARG A 122 -11.62 -9.60 2.64
N LEU A 123 -10.94 -9.33 3.73
CA LEU A 123 -11.54 -8.88 4.98
C LEU A 123 -12.15 -7.48 4.84
N ALA A 124 -11.44 -6.54 4.19
CA ALA A 124 -11.95 -5.19 3.93
C ALA A 124 -13.21 -5.22 3.06
N VAL A 125 -13.23 -5.99 1.96
CA VAL A 125 -14.42 -6.15 1.11
C VAL A 125 -15.60 -6.70 1.91
N ARG A 126 -15.39 -7.71 2.77
CA ARG A 126 -16.47 -8.25 3.63
C ARG A 126 -17.03 -7.21 4.59
N ALA A 127 -16.18 -6.34 5.13
CA ALA A 127 -16.61 -5.28 6.03
C ALA A 127 -17.30 -4.12 5.28
N MET A 128 -16.79 -3.71 4.12
CA MET A 128 -17.28 -2.55 3.35
C MET A 128 -18.58 -2.83 2.62
N ARG A 129 -18.80 -4.05 2.06
CA ARG A 129 -19.96 -4.38 1.21
C ARG A 129 -21.31 -4.19 1.91
N THR A 130 -21.35 -4.26 3.24
CA THR A 130 -22.56 -4.05 4.04
C THR A 130 -22.70 -2.63 4.57
N ARG A 131 -21.74 -1.75 4.24
CA ARG A 131 -21.65 -0.37 4.74
C ARG A 131 -21.62 0.69 3.64
N GLY A 132 -22.03 0.33 2.43
CA GLY A 132 -22.15 1.28 1.31
C GLY A 132 -20.94 1.33 0.39
N GLY A 133 -19.95 0.46 0.58
CA GLY A 133 -18.77 0.38 -0.28
C GLY A 133 -17.52 1.05 0.30
N GLY A 134 -16.55 1.35 -0.55
CA GLY A 134 -15.29 1.96 -0.14
C GLY A 134 -14.19 1.89 -1.21
N VAL A 135 -12.98 2.25 -0.83
CA VAL A 135 -11.81 2.22 -1.72
C VAL A 135 -10.66 1.44 -1.08
N ILE A 136 -10.07 0.54 -1.84
CA ILE A 136 -8.90 -0.24 -1.44
C ILE A 136 -7.75 0.10 -2.39
N ILE A 137 -6.61 0.49 -1.83
CA ILE A 137 -5.39 0.77 -2.59
C ILE A 137 -4.31 -0.22 -2.17
N ASN A 138 -3.86 -1.01 -3.12
CA ASN A 138 -2.77 -1.96 -2.94
C ASN A 138 -1.44 -1.36 -3.40
N THR A 139 -0.45 -1.30 -2.53
CA THR A 139 0.91 -0.90 -2.90
C THR A 139 1.62 -2.08 -3.56
N ALA A 140 1.64 -2.08 -4.88
CA ALA A 140 2.45 -2.98 -5.69
C ALA A 140 3.87 -2.41 -5.87
N SER A 141 4.44 -2.46 -7.07
CA SER A 141 5.75 -1.93 -7.42
C SER A 141 5.90 -1.89 -8.94
N MET A 142 6.80 -1.06 -9.46
CA MET A 142 7.28 -1.20 -10.84
C MET A 142 7.89 -2.59 -11.06
N GLY A 143 8.45 -3.23 -10.02
CA GLY A 143 8.88 -4.62 -10.06
C GLY A 143 7.76 -5.65 -10.31
N GLY A 144 6.50 -5.28 -10.07
CA GLY A 144 5.34 -6.09 -10.48
C GLY A 144 4.97 -5.95 -11.96
N LEU A 145 5.58 -5.01 -12.68
CA LEU A 145 5.37 -4.74 -14.11
C LEU A 145 6.61 -5.03 -14.96
N LEU A 146 7.78 -5.10 -14.33
CA LEU A 146 9.08 -5.29 -14.99
C LEU A 146 9.87 -6.39 -14.26
N PRO A 147 10.73 -7.13 -14.96
CA PRO A 147 11.61 -8.12 -14.34
C PRO A 147 12.57 -7.47 -13.33
N MET A 148 12.80 -8.12 -12.20
CA MET A 148 13.79 -7.74 -11.20
C MET A 148 14.74 -8.93 -10.93
N PRO A 149 15.85 -9.06 -11.67
CA PRO A 149 16.74 -10.22 -11.55
C PRO A 149 17.29 -10.45 -10.14
N ASN A 150 17.53 -9.38 -9.38
CA ASN A 150 18.08 -9.46 -8.02
C ASN A 150 17.00 -9.61 -6.92
N ASN A 151 15.71 -9.58 -7.27
CA ASN A 151 14.58 -9.72 -6.34
C ASN A 151 13.41 -10.43 -7.05
N PRO A 152 13.60 -11.66 -7.54
CA PRO A 152 12.62 -12.33 -8.38
C PRO A 152 11.34 -12.72 -7.63
N VAL A 153 11.44 -13.08 -6.35
CA VAL A 153 10.27 -13.44 -5.53
C VAL A 153 9.45 -12.21 -5.19
N TYR A 154 10.10 -11.10 -4.82
CA TYR A 154 9.43 -9.81 -4.64
C TYR A 154 8.69 -9.38 -5.92
N ALA A 155 9.36 -9.47 -7.07
CA ALA A 155 8.74 -9.15 -8.36
C ALA A 155 7.52 -10.03 -8.64
N ALA A 156 7.62 -11.34 -8.40
CA ALA A 156 6.50 -12.28 -8.54
C ALA A 156 5.34 -11.94 -7.61
N ALA A 157 5.61 -11.64 -6.33
CA ALA A 157 4.60 -11.23 -5.37
C ALA A 157 3.89 -9.93 -5.81
N LYS A 158 4.65 -8.90 -6.22
CA LYS A 158 4.08 -7.62 -6.68
C LYS A 158 3.35 -7.75 -8.01
N ALA A 159 3.78 -8.64 -8.92
CA ALA A 159 3.02 -8.99 -10.12
C ALA A 159 1.68 -9.68 -9.77
N GLY A 160 1.70 -10.56 -8.76
CA GLY A 160 0.49 -11.15 -8.18
C GLY A 160 -0.48 -10.08 -7.69
N VAL A 161 -0.02 -9.07 -6.93
CA VAL A 161 -0.84 -7.95 -6.46
C VAL A 161 -1.44 -7.15 -7.62
N VAL A 162 -0.66 -6.88 -8.67
CA VAL A 162 -1.14 -6.18 -9.88
C VAL A 162 -2.30 -6.93 -10.52
N ASN A 163 -2.11 -8.23 -10.78
CA ASN A 163 -3.15 -9.03 -11.45
C ASN A 163 -4.36 -9.28 -10.53
N PHE A 164 -4.14 -9.50 -9.24
CA PHE A 164 -5.20 -9.60 -8.24
C PHE A 164 -6.07 -8.34 -8.22
N THR A 165 -5.46 -7.15 -8.20
CA THR A 165 -6.17 -5.87 -8.24
C THR A 165 -7.04 -5.73 -9.49
N ARG A 166 -6.49 -6.02 -10.67
CA ARG A 166 -7.26 -6.00 -11.93
C ARG A 166 -8.47 -6.92 -11.90
N SER A 167 -8.29 -8.12 -11.33
CA SER A 167 -9.34 -9.14 -11.24
C SER A 167 -10.53 -8.71 -10.36
N LEU A 168 -10.33 -7.71 -9.51
CA LEU A 168 -11.35 -7.19 -8.60
C LEU A 168 -12.09 -5.94 -9.12
N ALA A 169 -11.86 -5.51 -10.37
CA ALA A 169 -12.49 -4.31 -10.94
C ALA A 169 -14.04 -4.37 -10.89
N HIS A 170 -14.63 -5.56 -11.06
CA HIS A 170 -16.07 -5.79 -11.04
C HIS A 170 -16.74 -5.45 -9.69
N LEU A 171 -15.97 -5.35 -8.59
CA LEU A 171 -16.50 -5.02 -7.27
C LEU A 171 -17.05 -3.59 -7.20
N ALA A 172 -16.62 -2.70 -8.08
CA ALA A 172 -17.16 -1.35 -8.17
C ALA A 172 -18.65 -1.36 -8.54
N GLU A 173 -19.03 -2.18 -9.50
CA GLU A 173 -20.42 -2.32 -9.92
C GLU A 173 -21.24 -3.16 -8.94
N THR A 174 -20.63 -4.22 -8.39
CA THR A 174 -21.34 -5.18 -7.55
C THR A 174 -21.62 -4.67 -6.13
N TRP A 175 -20.66 -3.98 -5.53
CA TRP A 175 -20.70 -3.59 -4.11
C TRP A 175 -20.26 -2.14 -3.85
N ASN A 176 -20.07 -1.33 -4.88
CA ASN A 176 -19.54 0.04 -4.76
C ASN A 176 -18.15 0.05 -4.07
N ILE A 177 -17.32 -0.97 -4.35
CA ILE A 177 -15.97 -1.08 -3.80
C ILE A 177 -14.96 -0.98 -4.94
N ARG A 178 -14.16 0.07 -4.95
CA ARG A 178 -13.08 0.26 -5.93
C ARG A 178 -11.77 -0.29 -5.38
N VAL A 179 -11.14 -1.18 -6.11
CA VAL A 179 -9.83 -1.74 -5.76
C VAL A 179 -8.85 -1.30 -6.84
N ASN A 180 -7.81 -0.55 -6.45
CA ASN A 180 -6.78 -0.05 -7.35
C ASN A 180 -5.39 -0.37 -6.81
N ALA A 181 -4.35 -0.31 -7.63
CA ALA A 181 -2.97 -0.45 -7.18
C ALA A 181 -2.10 0.73 -7.61
N ILE A 182 -1.14 1.05 -6.75
CA ILE A 182 -0.06 1.97 -7.05
C ILE A 182 1.25 1.18 -7.21
N CYS A 183 2.02 1.49 -8.25
CA CYS A 183 3.28 0.84 -8.60
C CYS A 183 4.42 1.86 -8.55
N PRO A 184 4.98 2.15 -7.37
CA PRO A 184 6.11 3.05 -7.25
C PRO A 184 7.38 2.47 -7.88
N SER A 185 8.19 3.34 -8.46
CA SER A 185 9.61 3.14 -8.69
C SER A 185 10.38 3.28 -7.37
N PHE A 186 11.70 3.24 -7.42
CA PHE A 186 12.53 3.39 -6.22
C PHE A 186 12.18 4.68 -5.48
N THR A 187 11.78 4.51 -4.23
CA THR A 187 11.30 5.59 -3.35
C THR A 187 12.19 5.65 -2.11
N ASP A 188 12.53 6.83 -1.65
CA ASP A 188 13.39 7.06 -0.48
C ASP A 188 12.70 6.60 0.82
N THR A 189 12.87 5.35 1.15
CA THR A 189 12.25 4.68 2.30
C THR A 189 13.30 3.88 3.08
N PRO A 190 13.03 3.54 4.35
CA PRO A 190 13.90 2.63 5.10
C PRO A 190 14.15 1.31 4.37
N LEU A 191 13.16 0.77 3.67
CA LEU A 191 13.28 -0.45 2.87
C LEU A 191 14.35 -0.32 1.78
N VAL A 192 14.32 0.77 1.01
CA VAL A 192 15.25 0.99 -0.10
C VAL A 192 16.64 1.36 0.42
N ARG A 193 16.71 2.14 1.51
CA ARG A 193 17.99 2.53 2.14
C ARG A 193 18.79 1.34 2.70
N GLN A 194 18.13 0.21 3.03
CA GLN A 194 18.80 -1.03 3.45
C GLN A 194 19.75 -1.59 2.38
N ALA A 195 19.56 -1.27 1.11
CA ALA A 195 20.44 -1.67 0.02
C ALA A 195 21.82 -0.95 0.04
N GLY A 196 21.98 0.08 0.88
CA GLY A 196 23.20 0.87 1.00
C GLY A 196 23.30 2.02 0.00
N GLU A 197 24.15 3.00 0.33
CA GLU A 197 24.26 4.25 -0.46
C GLU A 197 24.77 4.04 -1.88
N GLU A 198 25.69 3.09 -2.08
CA GLU A 198 26.25 2.81 -3.40
C GLU A 198 25.16 2.28 -4.33
N ARG A 199 24.39 1.30 -3.86
CA ARG A 199 23.26 0.73 -4.61
C ARG A 199 22.20 1.78 -4.89
N MET A 200 21.90 2.65 -3.93
CA MET A 200 20.97 3.76 -4.14
C MET A 200 21.44 4.71 -5.24
N ARG A 201 22.74 5.02 -5.30
CA ARG A 201 23.32 5.86 -6.37
C ARG A 201 23.22 5.20 -7.75
N GLU A 202 23.56 3.92 -7.86
CA GLU A 202 23.42 3.16 -9.11
C GLU A 202 21.96 3.15 -9.60
N VAL A 203 21.04 2.85 -8.72
CA VAL A 203 19.60 2.82 -9.03
C VAL A 203 19.10 4.20 -9.45
N ALA A 204 19.50 5.27 -8.75
CA ALA A 204 19.13 6.64 -9.10
C ALA A 204 19.60 7.00 -10.53
N GLN A 205 20.82 6.60 -10.91
CA GLN A 205 21.32 6.80 -12.28
C GLN A 205 20.50 6.02 -13.31
N LEU A 206 20.16 4.75 -13.01
CA LEU A 206 19.42 3.87 -13.92
C LEU A 206 18.00 4.37 -14.19
N VAL A 207 17.26 4.76 -13.14
CA VAL A 207 15.85 5.14 -13.25
C VAL A 207 15.61 6.65 -13.34
N GLY A 208 16.67 7.45 -13.24
CA GLY A 208 16.59 8.91 -13.37
C GLY A 208 16.32 9.66 -12.07
N GLY A 209 16.54 9.03 -10.92
CA GLY A 209 16.37 9.61 -9.59
C GLY A 209 15.67 8.68 -8.62
N ILE A 210 15.42 9.16 -7.41
CA ILE A 210 14.68 8.46 -6.36
C ILE A 210 13.46 9.31 -5.99
N LEU A 211 12.30 8.68 -5.93
CA LEU A 211 11.04 9.33 -5.56
C LEU A 211 11.04 9.69 -4.07
N GLN A 212 10.36 10.77 -3.73
CA GLN A 212 9.98 11.04 -2.35
C GLN A 212 8.68 10.30 -2.00
N PRO A 213 8.53 9.79 -0.77
CA PRO A 213 7.32 9.11 -0.33
C PRO A 213 6.03 9.92 -0.52
N GLU A 214 6.13 11.24 -0.36
CA GLU A 214 5.01 12.17 -0.52
C GLU A 214 4.46 12.16 -1.95
N PHE A 215 5.32 12.06 -2.96
CA PHE A 215 4.91 11.99 -4.37
C PHE A 215 4.10 10.72 -4.67
N VAL A 216 4.45 9.61 -4.01
CA VAL A 216 3.69 8.36 -4.09
C VAL A 216 2.35 8.50 -3.36
N ALA A 217 2.35 9.11 -2.17
CA ALA A 217 1.15 9.30 -1.37
C ALA A 217 0.11 10.21 -2.08
N GLU A 218 0.56 11.22 -2.83
CA GLU A 218 -0.33 12.01 -3.69
C GLU A 218 -1.04 11.15 -4.75
N GLY A 219 -0.35 10.16 -5.33
CA GLY A 219 -0.97 9.20 -6.24
C GLY A 219 -2.05 8.32 -5.56
N VAL A 220 -1.86 7.99 -4.28
CA VAL A 220 -2.90 7.32 -3.50
C VAL A 220 -4.11 8.21 -3.32
N VAL A 221 -3.92 9.49 -3.00
CA VAL A 221 -5.00 10.48 -2.89
C VAL A 221 -5.77 10.58 -4.22
N GLU A 222 -5.08 10.70 -5.35
CA GLU A 222 -5.69 10.72 -6.68
C GLU A 222 -6.57 9.48 -6.94
N LEU A 223 -6.07 8.28 -6.63
CA LEU A 223 -6.83 7.03 -6.80
C LEU A 223 -8.06 6.95 -5.89
N VAL A 224 -7.99 7.53 -4.69
CA VAL A 224 -9.15 7.61 -3.78
C VAL A 224 -10.19 8.61 -4.29
N GLU A 225 -9.76 9.79 -4.78
CA GLU A 225 -10.64 10.85 -5.25
C GLU A 225 -11.26 10.56 -6.64
N ASP A 226 -10.58 9.80 -7.51
CA ASP A 226 -11.08 9.48 -8.86
C ASP A 226 -12.07 8.30 -8.84
N ASP A 227 -13.36 8.61 -8.85
CA ASP A 227 -14.44 7.62 -8.80
C ASP A 227 -14.58 6.79 -10.09
N SER A 228 -13.92 7.18 -11.16
CA SER A 228 -13.94 6.45 -12.43
C SER A 228 -12.99 5.23 -12.46
N ARG A 229 -12.12 5.07 -11.45
CA ARG A 229 -11.06 4.05 -11.45
C ARG A 229 -11.42 2.84 -10.58
N ALA A 230 -11.49 1.67 -11.23
CA ALA A 230 -11.58 0.36 -10.60
C ALA A 230 -10.70 -0.64 -11.37
N GLY A 231 -9.87 -1.40 -10.66
CA GLY A 231 -8.86 -2.27 -11.26
C GLY A 231 -7.67 -1.52 -11.88
N ALA A 232 -7.56 -0.21 -11.65
CA ALA A 232 -6.53 0.63 -12.23
C ALA A 232 -5.16 0.37 -11.59
N ILE A 233 -4.12 0.42 -12.41
CA ILE A 233 -2.73 0.24 -12.00
C ILE A 233 -1.97 1.54 -12.31
N MET A 234 -1.77 2.36 -11.28
CA MET A 234 -1.04 3.60 -11.41
C MET A 234 0.47 3.36 -11.28
N ARG A 235 1.23 3.74 -12.29
CA ARG A 235 2.68 3.77 -12.24
C ARG A 235 3.15 5.11 -11.68
N VAL A 236 4.14 5.08 -10.79
CA VAL A 236 4.73 6.30 -10.23
C VAL A 236 6.24 6.25 -10.46
N THR A 237 6.73 7.08 -11.36
CA THR A 237 8.13 7.07 -11.78
C THR A 237 8.70 8.49 -11.81
N VAL A 238 10.02 8.63 -11.67
CA VAL A 238 10.68 9.94 -11.71
C VAL A 238 10.49 10.62 -13.07
N ARG A 239 10.66 9.86 -14.16
CA ARG A 239 10.60 10.40 -15.53
C ARG A 239 9.19 10.54 -16.08
N GLY A 240 8.30 9.62 -15.71
CA GLY A 240 6.93 9.54 -16.25
C GLY A 240 5.88 10.19 -15.34
N GLY A 241 6.25 10.64 -14.14
CA GLY A 241 5.29 11.13 -13.17
C GLY A 241 4.35 10.03 -12.69
N ARG A 242 3.07 10.36 -12.60
CA ARG A 242 1.97 9.43 -12.30
C ARG A 242 1.17 9.19 -13.57
N ASP A 243 1.15 7.95 -14.04
CA ASP A 243 0.39 7.52 -15.20
C ASP A 243 -0.23 6.13 -14.97
N PHE A 244 -1.03 5.66 -15.91
CA PHE A 244 -1.69 4.36 -15.78
C PHE A 244 -1.08 3.32 -16.73
N ALA A 245 -0.86 2.12 -16.19
CA ALA A 245 -0.53 0.98 -17.02
C ALA A 245 -1.70 0.68 -17.98
N LYS A 246 -1.38 0.22 -19.19
CA LYS A 246 -2.37 -0.10 -20.20
C LYS A 246 -3.42 -1.09 -19.64
N GLU A 247 -4.68 -0.77 -19.85
CA GLU A 247 -5.78 -1.68 -19.53
C GLU A 247 -5.69 -2.92 -20.42
N LEU A 248 -5.78 -4.08 -19.79
CA LEU A 248 -5.91 -5.34 -20.51
C LEU A 248 -7.41 -5.55 -20.79
N ARG A 249 -7.78 -5.70 -22.05
CA ARG A 249 -9.16 -6.10 -22.38
C ARG A 249 -9.35 -7.54 -21.92
N PRO A 250 -10.48 -7.87 -21.24
CA PRO A 250 -10.84 -9.26 -20.98
C PRO A 250 -11.01 -10.00 -22.32
N TYR A 251 -10.75 -11.31 -22.31
CA TYR A 251 -10.89 -12.18 -23.46
C TYR A 251 -12.32 -12.20 -23.99
#